data_ef966ea094ede00d654edd926f839f4f
#
_entry.id   ef966ea094ede00d654edd926f839f4f
#
_cell.length_a   1.000
_cell.length_b   1.000
_cell.length_c   1.000
_cell.angle_alpha   90.00
_cell.angle_beta   90.00
_cell.angle_gamma   90.00
#
_symmetry.space_group_name_H-M   'P 1'
#
loop_
_entity.id
_entity.type
_entity.pdbx_description
1 polymer ?
#
loop_
_entity_poly.entity_id
_entity_poly.type
_entity_poly.pdbx_seq_one_letter_code
_entity_poly.pdbx_strand_id
1 'polypeptide(L)'
;MKLSELVKYLNLIDGPKMDPDISTTIKYLYGIVDVVANHSLQIGDTREVMAQDVINIEHAYHKFLATVNGLRDNVITQIRAREPAMFAESQRLYEQEMVFETADYIQSRKFVATNESLLELRTRIRNYGDWRLPGMIVRPIHDTFLEEMVPLDPLYLVDTMPELLAPCVAKFTAEYQRRLRVYTVNDYRQERPLEALPNDQFGFIFAFNFLNYKPISVIERYIQEFATKLRPGGHAVFTYNDCDRSQGVGLAEKSFMCYTPGHMIRSMVERSGLELVENRLDDYDLAWMDVRRPGEITTLRGAQVLAKIIPK
;
A
#
# COMPACT_ATOMS: atom_id res chain seq x y z
N MET A 1 -23.94 18.26 -1.04
CA MET A 1 -23.24 17.21 -0.27
C MET A 1 -21.80 17.21 -0.72
N LYS A 2 -20.85 17.43 0.16
CA LYS A 2 -19.42 17.42 -0.19
C LYS A 2 -18.99 15.97 -0.45
N LEU A 3 -18.03 15.77 -1.36
CA LEU A 3 -17.53 14.42 -1.68
C LEU A 3 -17.06 13.67 -0.44
N SER A 4 -16.42 14.38 0.51
CA SER A 4 -16.02 13.83 1.81
C SER A 4 -17.19 13.32 2.65
N GLU A 5 -18.38 13.91 2.50
CA GLU A 5 -19.60 13.44 3.16
C GLU A 5 -20.18 12.23 2.44
N LEU A 6 -20.15 12.21 1.09
CA LEU A 6 -20.55 11.05 0.29
C LEU A 6 -19.65 9.85 0.58
N VAL A 7 -18.34 10.06 0.66
CA VAL A 7 -17.38 9.01 0.99
C VAL A 7 -17.54 8.53 2.42
N LYS A 8 -17.80 9.42 3.40
CA LYS A 8 -18.19 9.01 4.77
C LYS A 8 -19.47 8.20 4.76
N TYR A 9 -20.47 8.58 3.97
CA TYR A 9 -21.70 7.81 3.82
C TYR A 9 -21.45 6.44 3.18
N LEU A 10 -20.62 6.37 2.16
CA LEU A 10 -20.23 5.10 1.51
C LEU A 10 -19.40 4.22 2.44
N ASN A 11 -18.60 4.82 3.34
CA ASN A 11 -17.85 4.10 4.36
C ASN A 11 -18.65 3.72 5.61
N LEU A 12 -19.73 4.45 5.91
CA LEU A 12 -20.70 4.05 6.95
C LEU A 12 -21.49 2.79 6.54
N ILE A 13 -21.49 2.45 5.23
CA ILE A 13 -21.93 1.16 4.72
C ILE A 13 -20.77 0.16 4.75
N ASP A 14 -19.80 0.37 5.65
CA ASP A 14 -18.61 -0.46 5.81
C ASP A 14 -18.97 -1.85 6.27
N GLY A 15 -18.59 -2.79 5.40
CA GLY A 15 -18.45 -4.20 5.65
C GLY A 15 -19.68 -4.86 6.30
N PRO A 16 -19.79 -6.17 6.28
CA PRO A 16 -20.91 -6.89 6.86
C PRO A 16 -20.84 -6.89 8.40
N LYS A 17 -20.74 -5.72 9.01
CA LYS A 17 -21.21 -5.58 10.38
C LYS A 17 -22.71 -5.67 10.26
N MET A 18 -23.22 -6.90 10.42
CA MET A 18 -24.63 -7.13 10.67
C MET A 18 -25.08 -6.05 11.64
N ASP A 19 -26.04 -5.23 11.23
CA ASP A 19 -26.61 -4.22 12.11
C ASP A 19 -26.76 -4.85 13.49
N PRO A 20 -26.17 -4.30 14.55
CA PRO A 20 -26.23 -4.89 15.88
C PRO A 20 -27.66 -5.24 16.28
N ASP A 21 -28.65 -4.45 15.85
CA ASP A 21 -30.06 -4.66 16.12
C ASP A 21 -30.58 -5.90 15.40
N ILE A 22 -30.20 -6.14 14.14
CA ILE A 22 -30.63 -7.33 13.40
C ILE A 22 -29.92 -8.58 13.92
N SER A 23 -28.62 -8.51 14.22
CA SER A 23 -27.89 -9.62 14.85
C SER A 23 -28.48 -9.99 16.19
N THR A 24 -28.82 -9.00 16.98
CA THR A 24 -29.47 -9.18 18.28
C THR A 24 -30.87 -9.77 18.11
N THR A 25 -31.63 -9.30 17.13
CA THR A 25 -32.97 -9.83 16.82
C THR A 25 -32.92 -11.29 16.39
N ILE A 26 -31.98 -11.66 15.50
CA ILE A 26 -31.82 -13.06 15.08
C ILE A 26 -31.46 -13.97 16.28
N LYS A 27 -30.50 -13.54 17.12
CA LYS A 27 -30.14 -14.28 18.35
C LYS A 27 -31.34 -14.44 19.29
N TYR A 28 -32.17 -13.40 19.43
CA TYR A 28 -33.36 -13.44 20.22
C TYR A 28 -34.40 -14.42 19.66
N LEU A 29 -34.60 -14.46 18.35
CA LEU A 29 -35.47 -15.41 17.68
C LEU A 29 -35.04 -16.86 17.90
N TYR A 30 -33.74 -17.17 17.80
CA TYR A 30 -33.20 -18.48 18.15
C TYR A 30 -33.46 -18.82 19.62
N GLY A 31 -33.31 -17.85 20.54
CA GLY A 31 -33.62 -18.03 21.96
C GLY A 31 -35.09 -18.36 22.21
N ILE A 32 -36.02 -17.74 21.46
CA ILE A 32 -37.45 -18.07 21.54
C ILE A 32 -37.71 -19.51 21.07
N VAL A 33 -37.10 -19.92 19.94
CA VAL A 33 -37.21 -21.28 19.43
C VAL A 33 -36.75 -22.31 20.47
N ASP A 34 -35.63 -22.05 21.15
CA ASP A 34 -35.09 -22.92 22.19
C ASP A 34 -36.01 -23.00 23.42
N VAL A 35 -36.58 -21.85 23.88
CA VAL A 35 -37.52 -21.81 24.98
C VAL A 35 -38.79 -22.61 24.67
N VAL A 36 -39.37 -22.37 23.48
CA VAL A 36 -40.57 -23.11 23.04
C VAL A 36 -40.28 -24.60 22.93
N ALA A 37 -39.13 -24.99 22.36
CA ALA A 37 -38.73 -26.38 22.22
C ALA A 37 -38.55 -27.08 23.59
N ASN A 38 -38.01 -26.37 24.58
CA ASN A 38 -37.78 -26.93 25.92
C ASN A 38 -39.06 -27.05 26.78
N HIS A 39 -40.09 -26.29 26.47
CA HIS A 39 -41.36 -26.29 27.22
C HIS A 39 -42.45 -27.14 26.58
N SER A 40 -42.34 -27.53 25.33
CA SER A 40 -43.30 -28.35 24.58
C SER A 40 -42.73 -29.66 24.13
N LEU A 41 -42.59 -30.60 25.09
CA LEU A 41 -42.16 -31.99 24.82
C LEU A 41 -43.12 -32.79 23.88
N GLN A 42 -44.18 -32.18 23.37
CA GLN A 42 -45.20 -32.83 22.52
C GLN A 42 -45.32 -32.24 21.10
N ILE A 43 -44.48 -31.25 20.69
CA ILE A 43 -44.62 -30.62 19.39
C ILE A 43 -43.25 -30.67 18.64
N GLY A 44 -42.79 -31.87 18.30
CA GLY A 44 -41.54 -32.06 17.55
C GLY A 44 -41.47 -31.28 16.22
N ASP A 45 -42.56 -31.30 15.46
CA ASP A 45 -42.64 -30.68 14.15
C ASP A 45 -42.60 -29.13 14.21
N THR A 46 -43.06 -28.53 15.26
CA THR A 46 -43.13 -27.05 15.41
C THR A 46 -41.73 -26.43 15.60
N ARG A 47 -40.84 -27.16 16.30
CA ARG A 47 -39.46 -26.66 16.51
C ARG A 47 -38.69 -26.56 15.20
N GLU A 48 -38.79 -27.59 14.35
CA GLU A 48 -38.10 -27.61 13.07
C GLU A 48 -38.63 -26.54 12.13
N VAL A 49 -39.95 -26.31 12.10
CA VAL A 49 -40.58 -25.26 11.30
C VAL A 49 -40.11 -23.89 11.77
N MET A 50 -40.15 -23.62 13.10
CA MET A 50 -39.69 -22.33 13.63
C MET A 50 -38.20 -22.09 13.42
N ALA A 51 -37.36 -23.13 13.56
CA ALA A 51 -35.95 -23.02 13.29
C ALA A 51 -35.71 -22.74 11.81
N GLN A 52 -36.47 -23.38 10.91
CA GLN A 52 -36.37 -23.12 9.48
C GLN A 52 -36.78 -21.70 9.11
N ASP A 53 -37.79 -21.14 9.78
CA ASP A 53 -38.19 -19.74 9.56
C ASP A 53 -37.08 -18.76 9.96
N VAL A 54 -36.40 -19.00 11.09
CA VAL A 54 -35.24 -18.19 11.50
C VAL A 54 -34.10 -18.30 10.47
N ILE A 55 -33.80 -19.50 9.97
CA ILE A 55 -32.81 -19.72 8.91
C ILE A 55 -33.20 -18.97 7.64
N ASN A 56 -34.48 -18.97 7.26
CA ASN A 56 -34.97 -18.26 6.08
C ASN A 56 -34.83 -16.74 6.23
N ILE A 57 -35.08 -16.20 7.43
CA ILE A 57 -34.84 -14.79 7.74
C ILE A 57 -33.37 -14.44 7.63
N GLU A 58 -32.48 -15.27 8.18
CA GLU A 58 -31.05 -15.07 8.10
C GLU A 58 -30.54 -15.10 6.64
N HIS A 59 -30.99 -16.07 5.84
CA HIS A 59 -30.68 -16.14 4.41
C HIS A 59 -31.20 -14.92 3.63
N ALA A 60 -32.42 -14.48 3.89
CA ALA A 60 -32.99 -13.28 3.25
C ALA A 60 -32.17 -12.02 3.61
N TYR A 61 -31.72 -11.91 4.84
CA TYR A 61 -30.86 -10.84 5.29
C TYR A 61 -29.51 -10.85 4.60
N HIS A 62 -28.83 -11.98 4.54
CA HIS A 62 -27.55 -12.10 3.82
C HIS A 62 -27.69 -11.80 2.32
N LYS A 63 -28.78 -12.21 1.70
CA LYS A 63 -29.10 -11.87 0.30
C LYS A 63 -29.31 -10.37 0.12
N PHE A 64 -29.99 -9.74 1.07
CA PHE A 64 -30.16 -8.28 1.07
C PHE A 64 -28.84 -7.55 1.18
N LEU A 65 -27.97 -7.95 2.14
CA LEU A 65 -26.62 -7.38 2.30
C LEU A 65 -25.78 -7.54 1.04
N ALA A 66 -25.79 -8.72 0.41
CA ALA A 66 -25.07 -8.96 -0.84
C ALA A 66 -25.57 -8.03 -1.95
N THR A 67 -26.88 -7.80 -2.02
CA THR A 67 -27.48 -6.87 -3.00
C THR A 67 -27.05 -5.42 -2.73
N VAL A 68 -27.09 -4.97 -1.48
CA VAL A 68 -26.65 -3.63 -1.08
C VAL A 68 -25.16 -3.43 -1.39
N ASN A 69 -24.31 -4.40 -1.08
CA ASN A 69 -22.89 -4.36 -1.41
C ASN A 69 -22.65 -4.30 -2.92
N GLY A 70 -23.37 -5.09 -3.71
CA GLY A 70 -23.30 -5.04 -5.16
C GLY A 70 -23.72 -3.68 -5.75
N LEU A 71 -24.74 -3.05 -5.18
CA LEU A 71 -25.16 -1.69 -5.54
C LEU A 71 -24.09 -0.66 -5.17
N ARG A 72 -23.49 -0.77 -3.97
CA ARG A 72 -22.39 0.08 -3.54
C ARG A 72 -21.23 -0.01 -4.51
N ASP A 73 -20.80 -1.22 -4.86
CA ASP A 73 -19.67 -1.45 -5.75
C ASP A 73 -19.94 -0.92 -7.16
N ASN A 74 -21.18 -1.06 -7.64
CA ASN A 74 -21.62 -0.45 -8.90
C ASN A 74 -21.54 1.09 -8.84
N VAL A 75 -22.03 1.71 -7.77
CA VAL A 75 -21.94 3.17 -7.59
C VAL A 75 -20.49 3.63 -7.55
N ILE A 76 -19.63 2.95 -6.78
CA ILE A 76 -18.20 3.24 -6.73
C ILE A 76 -17.55 3.12 -8.11
N THR A 77 -17.87 2.06 -8.85
CA THR A 77 -17.37 1.85 -10.22
C THR A 77 -17.82 2.95 -11.17
N GLN A 78 -19.08 3.38 -11.08
CA GLN A 78 -19.60 4.48 -11.88
C GLN A 78 -18.97 5.84 -11.53
N ILE A 79 -18.74 6.10 -10.23
CA ILE A 79 -18.02 7.30 -9.78
C ILE A 79 -16.60 7.28 -10.32
N ARG A 80 -15.88 6.16 -10.21
CA ARG A 80 -14.52 5.98 -10.73
C ARG A 80 -14.45 6.24 -12.23
N ALA A 81 -15.43 5.75 -12.99
CA ALA A 81 -15.47 5.91 -14.43
C ALA A 81 -15.81 7.34 -14.88
N ARG A 82 -16.67 8.04 -14.13
CA ARG A 82 -17.17 9.38 -14.49
C ARG A 82 -16.31 10.52 -13.93
N GLU A 83 -15.74 10.31 -12.74
CA GLU A 83 -15.00 11.34 -12.01
C GLU A 83 -13.67 10.81 -11.45
N PRO A 84 -12.72 10.39 -12.34
CA PRO A 84 -11.45 9.82 -11.88
C PRO A 84 -10.65 10.75 -10.97
N ALA A 85 -10.71 12.08 -11.25
CA ALA A 85 -9.99 13.07 -10.46
C ALA A 85 -10.57 13.21 -9.03
N MET A 86 -11.89 13.12 -8.88
CA MET A 86 -12.55 13.16 -7.57
C MET A 86 -12.22 11.91 -6.76
N PHE A 87 -12.20 10.76 -7.41
CA PHE A 87 -11.80 9.51 -6.74
C PHE A 87 -10.34 9.56 -6.30
N ALA A 88 -9.46 10.03 -7.15
CA ALA A 88 -8.04 10.19 -6.84
C ALA A 88 -7.81 11.12 -5.63
N GLU A 89 -8.51 12.25 -5.56
CA GLU A 89 -8.40 13.18 -4.44
C GLU A 89 -8.94 12.55 -3.13
N SER A 90 -10.05 11.82 -3.22
CA SER A 90 -10.58 11.07 -2.07
C SER A 90 -9.58 10.03 -1.56
N GLN A 91 -8.98 9.25 -2.46
CA GLN A 91 -7.96 8.26 -2.10
C GLN A 91 -6.74 8.93 -1.48
N ARG A 92 -6.33 10.10 -1.99
CA ARG A 92 -5.21 10.87 -1.43
C ARG A 92 -5.48 11.33 0.01
N LEU A 93 -6.70 11.77 0.30
CA LEU A 93 -7.08 12.19 1.67
C LEU A 93 -7.08 11.02 2.64
N TYR A 94 -7.58 9.86 2.24
CA TYR A 94 -7.51 8.65 3.04
C TYR A 94 -6.09 8.18 3.27
N GLU A 95 -5.29 8.17 2.21
CA GLU A 95 -3.88 7.82 2.32
C GLU A 95 -3.16 8.75 3.30
N GLN A 96 -3.44 10.04 3.27
CA GLN A 96 -2.87 11.02 4.19
C GLN A 96 -3.25 10.72 5.64
N GLU A 97 -4.53 10.49 5.92
CA GLU A 97 -5.02 10.14 7.25
C GLU A 97 -4.34 8.87 7.78
N MET A 98 -4.34 7.80 7.00
CA MET A 98 -3.74 6.52 7.39
C MET A 98 -2.23 6.59 7.57
N VAL A 99 -1.53 7.37 6.75
CA VAL A 99 -0.07 7.55 6.89
C VAL A 99 0.26 8.29 8.18
N PHE A 100 -0.52 9.30 8.56
CA PHE A 100 -0.30 10.02 9.83
C PHE A 100 -0.64 9.15 11.04
N GLU A 101 -1.74 8.38 11.01
CA GLU A 101 -2.10 7.46 12.09
C GLU A 101 -1.07 6.34 12.28
N THR A 102 -0.54 5.80 11.18
CA THR A 102 0.45 4.71 11.23
C THR A 102 1.87 5.21 11.45
N ALA A 103 2.18 6.48 11.17
CA ALA A 103 3.52 7.03 11.29
C ALA A 103 4.07 6.89 12.72
N ASP A 104 3.27 7.21 13.74
CA ASP A 104 3.66 7.09 15.14
C ASP A 104 3.92 5.63 15.55
N TYR A 105 3.12 4.70 15.05
CA TYR A 105 3.27 3.27 15.32
C TYR A 105 4.50 2.69 14.62
N ILE A 106 4.71 3.03 13.35
CA ILE A 106 5.84 2.58 12.54
C ILE A 106 7.14 3.24 13.00
N GLN A 107 7.09 4.50 13.47
CA GLN A 107 8.25 5.23 14.01
C GLN A 107 8.76 4.66 15.34
N SER A 108 7.99 3.82 16.01
CA SER A 108 8.53 3.14 17.18
C SER A 108 9.66 2.19 16.75
N ARG A 109 10.90 2.52 17.13
CA ARG A 109 12.08 1.65 16.87
C ARG A 109 11.87 0.22 17.35
N LYS A 110 10.98 0.01 18.31
CA LYS A 110 10.58 -1.31 18.82
C LYS A 110 9.90 -2.16 17.73
N PHE A 111 9.03 -1.56 16.91
CA PHE A 111 8.33 -2.30 15.86
C PHE A 111 9.31 -2.91 14.86
N VAL A 112 10.26 -2.10 14.36
CA VAL A 112 11.28 -2.58 13.42
C VAL A 112 12.21 -3.59 14.08
N ALA A 113 12.63 -3.34 15.33
CA ALA A 113 13.57 -4.22 16.05
C ALA A 113 12.99 -5.59 16.40
N THR A 114 11.67 -5.73 16.47
CA THR A 114 10.99 -6.99 16.82
C THR A 114 10.39 -7.71 15.61
N ASN A 115 10.31 -7.08 14.45
CA ASN A 115 9.74 -7.66 13.24
C ASN A 115 10.89 -8.16 12.34
N GLU A 116 11.00 -9.47 12.17
CA GLU A 116 12.08 -10.13 11.43
C GLU A 116 12.13 -9.69 9.96
N SER A 117 10.96 -9.56 9.31
CA SER A 117 10.88 -9.12 7.92
C SER A 117 11.36 -7.68 7.73
N LEU A 118 11.09 -6.79 8.68
CA LEU A 118 11.59 -5.41 8.64
C LEU A 118 13.09 -5.33 8.91
N LEU A 119 13.65 -6.21 9.75
CA LEU A 119 15.09 -6.35 9.96
C LEU A 119 15.78 -6.86 8.68
N GLU A 120 15.13 -7.77 7.96
CA GLU A 120 15.63 -8.24 6.67
C GLU A 120 15.63 -7.14 5.62
N LEU A 121 14.54 -6.37 5.50
CA LEU A 121 14.50 -5.18 4.63
C LEU A 121 15.62 -4.19 4.96
N ARG A 122 15.84 -3.91 6.23
CA ARG A 122 16.95 -3.06 6.69
C ARG A 122 18.31 -3.58 6.23
N THR A 123 18.54 -4.88 6.40
CA THR A 123 19.79 -5.53 5.96
C THR A 123 19.96 -5.43 4.45
N ARG A 124 18.88 -5.61 3.69
CA ARG A 124 18.88 -5.50 2.23
C ARG A 124 19.22 -4.09 1.77
N ILE A 125 18.64 -3.06 2.38
CA ILE A 125 18.97 -1.66 2.09
C ILE A 125 20.46 -1.40 2.30
N ARG A 126 21.02 -1.87 3.41
CA ARG A 126 22.46 -1.74 3.69
C ARG A 126 23.34 -2.40 2.62
N ASN A 127 22.92 -3.56 2.12
CA ASN A 127 23.67 -4.28 1.10
C ASN A 127 23.71 -3.53 -0.24
N TYR A 128 22.73 -2.69 -0.52
CA TYR A 128 22.69 -1.84 -1.71
C TYR A 128 23.27 -0.44 -1.50
N GLY A 129 23.67 -0.11 -0.27
CA GLY A 129 24.28 1.17 0.07
C GLY A 129 25.66 1.32 -0.56
N ASP A 130 25.79 2.22 -1.55
CA ASP A 130 27.07 2.56 -2.19
C ASP A 130 27.16 4.08 -2.39
N TRP A 131 28.06 4.74 -1.68
CA TRP A 131 28.27 6.19 -1.74
C TRP A 131 28.58 6.74 -3.15
N ARG A 132 28.95 5.88 -4.08
CA ARG A 132 29.21 6.24 -5.47
C ARG A 132 27.94 6.32 -6.31
N LEU A 133 26.82 5.91 -5.76
CA LEU A 133 25.55 5.75 -6.46
C LEU A 133 24.47 6.62 -5.80
N PRO A 134 23.68 7.37 -6.58
CA PRO A 134 22.49 8.02 -6.07
C PRO A 134 21.47 6.99 -5.57
N GLY A 135 20.80 7.33 -4.49
CA GLY A 135 19.65 6.59 -3.98
C GLY A 135 18.38 7.42 -4.02
N MET A 136 17.24 6.75 -4.04
CA MET A 136 15.93 7.36 -3.92
C MET A 136 15.10 6.62 -2.88
N ILE A 137 14.51 7.36 -1.95
CA ILE A 137 13.51 6.83 -1.03
C ILE A 137 12.18 7.54 -1.30
N VAL A 138 11.15 6.74 -1.56
CA VAL A 138 9.79 7.21 -1.73
C VAL A 138 9.05 7.03 -0.41
N ARG A 139 8.49 8.08 0.13
CA ARG A 139 7.87 8.17 1.45
C ARG A 139 8.86 7.90 2.59
N PRO A 140 9.80 8.81 2.85
CA PRO A 140 10.88 8.62 3.83
C PRO A 140 10.44 8.87 5.28
N ILE A 141 9.25 8.41 5.68
CA ILE A 141 8.70 8.66 7.02
C ILE A 141 9.36 7.83 8.13
N HIS A 142 10.03 6.74 7.78
CA HIS A 142 10.59 5.82 8.75
C HIS A 142 12.08 6.06 8.97
N ASP A 143 12.46 6.52 10.17
CA ASP A 143 13.83 6.87 10.52
C ASP A 143 14.85 5.77 10.25
N THR A 144 14.52 4.54 10.64
CA THR A 144 15.42 3.40 10.47
C THR A 144 15.79 3.18 9.01
N PHE A 145 14.82 3.24 8.12
CA PHE A 145 15.09 3.04 6.70
C PHE A 145 15.78 4.25 6.08
N LEU A 146 15.44 5.45 6.54
CA LEU A 146 16.10 6.68 6.09
C LEU A 146 17.58 6.70 6.51
N GLU A 147 17.90 6.29 7.72
CA GLU A 147 19.28 6.16 8.22
C GLU A 147 20.10 5.15 7.39
N GLU A 148 19.49 4.02 7.02
CA GLU A 148 20.17 3.01 6.20
C GLU A 148 20.43 3.46 4.76
N MET A 149 19.67 4.45 4.26
CA MET A 149 19.87 5.03 2.93
C MET A 149 20.99 6.10 2.87
N VAL A 150 21.50 6.54 4.01
CA VAL A 150 22.57 7.57 4.11
C VAL A 150 23.84 7.24 3.30
N PRO A 151 24.26 5.98 3.15
CA PRO A 151 25.41 5.64 2.31
C PRO A 151 25.25 5.96 0.82
N LEU A 152 24.03 6.25 0.34
CA LEU A 152 23.77 6.60 -1.06
C LEU A 152 23.93 8.12 -1.29
N ASP A 153 24.66 8.54 -2.34
CA ASP A 153 24.94 9.94 -2.58
C ASP A 153 24.82 10.35 -4.06
N PRO A 154 24.02 11.39 -4.39
CA PRO A 154 23.07 12.09 -3.53
C PRO A 154 21.85 11.22 -3.17
N LEU A 155 21.23 11.52 -2.03
CA LEU A 155 19.99 10.87 -1.61
C LEU A 155 18.79 11.75 -2.02
N TYR A 156 17.86 11.13 -2.74
CA TYR A 156 16.61 11.74 -3.18
C TYR A 156 15.47 11.32 -2.25
N LEU A 157 14.79 12.31 -1.68
CA LEU A 157 13.59 12.14 -0.86
C LEU A 157 12.38 12.53 -1.70
N VAL A 158 11.47 11.62 -1.91
CA VAL A 158 10.31 11.80 -2.79
C VAL A 158 9.03 11.44 -2.04
N ASP A 159 8.03 12.31 -2.06
CA ASP A 159 6.69 12.02 -1.56
C ASP A 159 5.63 12.80 -2.34
N THR A 160 4.39 12.36 -2.22
CA THR A 160 3.20 13.11 -2.66
C THR A 160 2.75 14.15 -1.62
N MET A 161 3.26 14.05 -0.39
CA MET A 161 2.91 14.89 0.76
C MET A 161 4.12 15.67 1.24
N PRO A 162 4.21 16.96 0.90
CA PRO A 162 5.36 17.80 1.30
C PRO A 162 5.51 17.92 2.83
N GLU A 163 4.41 17.75 3.57
CA GLU A 163 4.38 17.79 5.03
C GLU A 163 5.22 16.68 5.65
N LEU A 164 5.39 15.55 4.97
CA LEU A 164 6.20 14.41 5.43
C LEU A 164 7.68 14.60 5.10
N LEU A 165 8.02 15.39 4.09
CA LEU A 165 9.41 15.59 3.65
C LEU A 165 10.18 16.53 4.58
N ALA A 166 9.58 17.61 5.04
CA ALA A 166 10.24 18.61 5.88
C ALA A 166 10.77 18.01 7.21
N PRO A 167 10.01 17.22 7.98
CA PRO A 167 10.52 16.55 9.18
C PRO A 167 11.68 15.60 8.88
N CYS A 168 11.65 14.89 7.75
CA CYS A 168 12.73 13.98 7.34
C CYS A 168 14.03 14.73 7.06
N VAL A 169 13.95 15.87 6.38
CA VAL A 169 15.12 16.73 6.12
C VAL A 169 15.69 17.30 7.41
N ALA A 170 14.84 17.72 8.35
CA ALA A 170 15.24 18.30 9.62
C ALA A 170 16.03 17.35 10.54
N LYS A 171 15.96 16.03 10.31
CA LYS A 171 16.73 15.03 11.07
C LYS A 171 18.24 15.08 10.78
N PHE A 172 18.63 15.62 9.66
CA PHE A 172 20.03 15.69 9.24
C PHE A 172 20.69 17.00 9.61
N THR A 173 22.01 16.96 9.80
CA THR A 173 22.81 18.17 9.98
C THR A 173 22.70 19.08 8.75
N ALA A 174 22.87 20.40 8.94
CA ALA A 174 22.81 21.38 7.85
C ALA A 174 23.80 21.06 6.72
N GLU A 175 24.93 20.43 7.03
CA GLU A 175 25.91 20.00 6.05
C GLU A 175 25.38 18.85 5.18
N TYR A 176 24.78 17.83 5.80
CA TYR A 176 24.22 16.70 5.05
C TYR A 176 22.97 17.09 4.25
N GLN A 177 22.16 18.02 4.75
CA GLN A 177 20.97 18.53 4.04
C GLN A 177 21.32 19.06 2.63
N ARG A 178 22.52 19.60 2.42
CA ARG A 178 22.99 20.06 1.09
C ARG A 178 23.14 18.92 0.07
N ARG A 179 23.28 17.70 0.54
CA ARG A 179 23.37 16.49 -0.30
C ARG A 179 22.03 15.87 -0.61
N LEU A 180 20.98 16.25 0.12
CA LEU A 180 19.62 15.80 -0.12
C LEU A 180 19.02 16.47 -1.37
N ARG A 181 18.18 15.74 -2.05
CA ARG A 181 17.37 16.22 -3.17
C ARG A 181 15.91 15.92 -2.87
N VAL A 182 15.12 16.94 -2.64
CA VAL A 182 13.72 16.81 -2.15
C VAL A 182 12.78 17.10 -3.30
N TYR A 183 11.84 16.18 -3.56
CA TYR A 183 10.85 16.31 -4.62
C TYR A 183 9.46 15.97 -4.10
N THR A 184 8.50 16.87 -4.35
CA THR A 184 7.09 16.56 -4.20
C THR A 184 6.53 16.20 -5.57
N VAL A 185 5.83 15.05 -5.64
CA VAL A 185 5.25 14.52 -6.87
C VAL A 185 3.73 14.48 -6.80
N ASN A 186 3.05 14.49 -7.95
CA ASN A 186 1.61 14.37 -8.03
C ASN A 186 1.23 13.16 -8.90
N ASP A 187 1.17 12.00 -8.28
CA ASP A 187 0.97 10.72 -8.95
C ASP A 187 -0.45 10.49 -9.49
N TYR A 188 -1.43 11.26 -9.04
CA TYR A 188 -2.80 11.16 -9.56
C TYR A 188 -3.04 12.02 -10.81
N ARG A 189 -2.27 13.08 -11.01
CA ARG A 189 -2.41 14.01 -12.14
C ARG A 189 -1.37 13.80 -13.24
N GLN A 190 -0.25 13.16 -12.90
CA GLN A 190 0.86 12.96 -13.83
C GLN A 190 0.89 11.52 -14.32
N GLU A 191 0.97 11.34 -15.62
CA GLU A 191 1.20 10.00 -16.21
C GLU A 191 2.57 9.44 -15.80
N ARG A 192 3.54 10.34 -15.62
CA ARG A 192 4.91 10.01 -15.21
C ARG A 192 5.25 10.73 -13.90
N PRO A 193 4.93 10.11 -12.74
CA PRO A 193 5.07 10.81 -11.45
C PRO A 193 6.51 11.18 -11.10
N LEU A 194 7.51 10.48 -11.62
CA LEU A 194 8.92 10.74 -11.37
C LEU A 194 9.63 11.44 -12.54
N GLU A 195 8.90 12.03 -13.50
CA GLU A 195 9.48 12.65 -14.71
C GLU A 195 10.56 13.69 -14.40
N ALA A 196 10.38 14.47 -13.34
CA ALA A 196 11.34 15.50 -12.93
C ALA A 196 12.69 14.93 -12.43
N LEU A 197 12.76 13.62 -12.14
CA LEU A 197 13.97 12.98 -11.68
C LEU A 197 14.82 12.45 -12.84
N PRO A 198 16.15 12.36 -12.66
CA PRO A 198 17.03 11.90 -13.73
C PRO A 198 16.83 10.41 -14.06
N ASN A 199 16.94 10.07 -15.34
CA ASN A 199 16.89 8.70 -15.82
C ASN A 199 18.26 8.01 -15.71
N ASP A 200 18.28 6.66 -15.64
CA ASP A 200 19.48 5.81 -15.68
C ASP A 200 20.52 6.15 -14.60
N GLN A 201 20.10 6.65 -13.45
CA GLN A 201 21.06 7.14 -12.44
C GLN A 201 21.05 6.41 -11.12
N PHE A 202 19.88 5.94 -10.67
CA PHE A 202 19.75 5.40 -9.32
C PHE A 202 20.36 4.00 -9.21
N GLY A 203 21.26 3.81 -8.24
CA GLY A 203 21.76 2.48 -7.86
C GLY A 203 20.73 1.73 -7.04
N PHE A 204 19.97 2.47 -6.21
CA PHE A 204 18.95 1.87 -5.36
C PHE A 204 17.73 2.79 -5.20
N ILE A 205 16.54 2.20 -5.27
CA ILE A 205 15.25 2.85 -5.00
C ILE A 205 14.54 2.05 -3.91
N PHE A 206 14.00 2.75 -2.91
CA PHE A 206 13.24 2.14 -1.83
C PHE A 206 11.89 2.83 -1.66
N ALA A 207 10.80 2.05 -1.58
CA ALA A 207 9.45 2.54 -1.34
C ALA A 207 8.75 1.68 -0.29
N PHE A 208 8.72 2.15 0.96
CA PHE A 208 8.09 1.46 2.06
C PHE A 208 6.71 2.05 2.37
N ASN A 209 5.71 1.19 2.49
CA ASN A 209 4.33 1.54 2.84
C ASN A 209 3.76 2.71 2.01
N PHE A 210 4.12 2.72 0.73
CA PHE A 210 3.70 3.73 -0.24
C PHE A 210 2.77 3.14 -1.30
N LEU A 211 3.22 2.10 -2.02
CA LEU A 211 2.42 1.47 -3.07
C LEU A 211 1.22 0.70 -2.50
N ASN A 212 1.25 0.34 -1.23
CA ASN A 212 0.14 -0.30 -0.52
C ASN A 212 -1.18 0.50 -0.61
N TYR A 213 -1.09 1.82 -0.71
CA TYR A 213 -2.25 2.73 -0.77
C TYR A 213 -2.56 3.22 -2.18
N LYS A 214 -1.84 2.74 -3.20
CA LYS A 214 -2.01 3.21 -4.58
C LYS A 214 -2.88 2.26 -5.40
N PRO A 215 -3.80 2.81 -6.22
CA PRO A 215 -4.51 2.00 -7.22
C PRO A 215 -3.53 1.31 -8.17
N ILE A 216 -3.91 0.16 -8.68
CA ILE A 216 -3.05 -0.66 -9.52
C ILE A 216 -2.50 0.07 -10.75
N SER A 217 -3.27 0.98 -11.35
CA SER A 217 -2.83 1.82 -12.45
C SER A 217 -1.75 2.84 -12.07
N VAL A 218 -1.73 3.28 -10.81
CA VAL A 218 -0.67 4.15 -10.28
C VAL A 218 0.57 3.33 -9.96
N ILE A 219 0.40 2.14 -9.39
CA ILE A 219 1.50 1.20 -9.13
C ILE A 219 2.23 0.87 -10.43
N GLU A 220 1.51 0.56 -11.51
CA GLU A 220 2.09 0.27 -12.82
C GLU A 220 2.98 1.42 -13.31
N ARG A 221 2.52 2.66 -13.19
CA ARG A 221 3.32 3.84 -13.54
C ARG A 221 4.60 3.96 -12.72
N TYR A 222 4.53 3.72 -11.40
CA TYR A 222 5.73 3.73 -10.56
C TYR A 222 6.72 2.63 -10.94
N ILE A 223 6.26 1.41 -11.23
CA ILE A 223 7.13 0.32 -11.66
C ILE A 223 7.84 0.68 -12.98
N GLN A 224 7.12 1.26 -13.95
CA GLN A 224 7.70 1.75 -15.21
C GLN A 224 8.71 2.87 -14.98
N GLU A 225 8.39 3.81 -14.07
CA GLU A 225 9.33 4.87 -13.70
C GLU A 225 10.56 4.29 -12.98
N PHE A 226 10.42 3.32 -12.08
CA PHE A 226 11.57 2.66 -11.45
C PHE A 226 12.49 2.02 -12.50
N ALA A 227 11.92 1.32 -13.50
CA ALA A 227 12.69 0.76 -14.61
C ALA A 227 13.48 1.83 -15.39
N THR A 228 12.88 3.03 -15.57
CA THR A 228 13.50 4.15 -16.28
C THR A 228 14.56 4.86 -15.44
N LYS A 229 14.34 5.01 -14.13
CA LYS A 229 15.20 5.76 -13.21
C LYS A 229 16.42 4.96 -12.75
N LEU A 230 16.26 3.64 -12.58
CA LEU A 230 17.37 2.76 -12.23
C LEU A 230 18.43 2.78 -13.32
N ARG A 231 19.69 2.72 -12.93
CA ARG A 231 20.77 2.39 -13.84
C ARG A 231 20.80 0.89 -14.10
N PRO A 232 21.45 0.43 -15.19
CA PRO A 232 21.68 -1.01 -15.39
C PRO A 232 22.32 -1.64 -14.15
N GLY A 233 21.78 -2.77 -13.68
CA GLY A 233 22.18 -3.45 -12.45
C GLY A 233 21.67 -2.82 -11.15
N GLY A 234 20.99 -1.69 -11.20
CA GLY A 234 20.36 -1.07 -10.01
C GLY A 234 19.12 -1.82 -9.53
N HIS A 235 18.80 -1.67 -8.27
CA HIS A 235 17.70 -2.36 -7.59
C HIS A 235 16.61 -1.41 -7.12
N ALA A 236 15.37 -1.88 -7.13
CA ALA A 236 14.27 -1.25 -6.41
C ALA A 236 13.61 -2.26 -5.45
N VAL A 237 13.42 -1.84 -4.20
CA VAL A 237 12.69 -2.60 -3.20
C VAL A 237 11.46 -1.82 -2.80
N PHE A 238 10.30 -2.44 -2.87
CA PHE A 238 9.04 -1.79 -2.51
C PHE A 238 8.08 -2.75 -1.84
N THR A 239 7.27 -2.22 -0.91
CA THR A 239 6.16 -2.94 -0.30
C THR A 239 4.88 -2.72 -1.09
N TYR A 240 4.00 -3.70 -1.03
CA TYR A 240 2.66 -3.65 -1.62
C TYR A 240 1.69 -4.50 -0.80
N ASN A 241 0.39 -4.36 -1.03
CA ASN A 241 -0.62 -5.18 -0.37
C ASN A 241 -0.98 -6.37 -1.26
N ASP A 242 -0.60 -7.59 -0.88
CA ASP A 242 -0.80 -8.80 -1.68
C ASP A 242 -2.19 -9.41 -1.48
N CYS A 243 -3.14 -9.07 -2.33
CA CYS A 243 -4.50 -9.61 -2.32
C CYS A 243 -4.65 -10.99 -2.98
N ASP A 244 -3.59 -11.64 -3.43
CA ASP A 244 -3.61 -13.08 -3.71
C ASP A 244 -3.70 -13.88 -2.40
N ARG A 245 -3.57 -13.21 -1.23
CA ARG A 245 -3.69 -13.77 0.11
C ARG A 245 -4.87 -13.16 0.86
N SER A 246 -5.47 -13.97 1.72
CA SER A 246 -6.60 -13.53 2.57
C SER A 246 -6.25 -12.38 3.51
N GLN A 247 -5.00 -12.34 4.01
CA GLN A 247 -4.51 -11.26 4.86
C GLN A 247 -4.49 -9.91 4.10
N GLY A 248 -3.96 -9.91 2.87
CA GLY A 248 -3.95 -8.71 2.04
C GLY A 248 -5.34 -8.20 1.69
N VAL A 249 -6.30 -9.12 1.48
CA VAL A 249 -7.72 -8.76 1.34
C VAL A 249 -8.22 -8.11 2.63
N GLY A 250 -7.91 -8.69 3.79
CA GLY A 250 -8.29 -8.13 5.09
C GLY A 250 -7.71 -6.74 5.34
N LEU A 251 -6.47 -6.48 4.92
CA LEU A 251 -5.85 -5.15 5.00
C LEU A 251 -6.52 -4.14 4.06
N ALA A 252 -6.90 -4.55 2.84
CA ALA A 252 -7.64 -3.70 1.92
C ALA A 252 -9.01 -3.30 2.50
N GLU A 253 -9.68 -4.23 3.18
CA GLU A 253 -10.99 -3.98 3.77
C GLU A 253 -10.95 -3.18 5.07
N LYS A 254 -9.91 -3.35 5.88
CA LYS A 254 -9.83 -2.75 7.23
C LYS A 254 -8.95 -1.50 7.32
N SER A 255 -7.93 -1.41 6.46
CA SER A 255 -6.86 -0.41 6.57
C SER A 255 -6.74 0.49 5.33
N PHE A 256 -7.76 0.51 4.48
CA PHE A 256 -7.81 1.31 3.24
C PHE A 256 -6.65 1.08 2.27
N MET A 257 -5.92 -0.02 2.41
CA MET A 257 -4.94 -0.43 1.41
C MET A 257 -5.65 -0.81 0.12
N CYS A 258 -4.98 -0.61 -1.00
CA CYS A 258 -5.58 -0.94 -2.29
C CYS A 258 -5.59 -2.45 -2.55
N TYR A 259 -6.62 -2.92 -3.26
CA TYR A 259 -6.67 -4.28 -3.77
C TYR A 259 -5.63 -4.47 -4.88
N THR A 260 -4.57 -5.19 -4.56
CA THR A 260 -3.43 -5.36 -5.45
C THR A 260 -3.05 -6.85 -5.54
N PRO A 261 -3.54 -7.59 -6.54
CA PRO A 261 -3.13 -8.98 -6.71
C PRO A 261 -1.63 -9.08 -7.01
N GLY A 262 -0.89 -9.88 -6.22
CA GLY A 262 0.56 -10.00 -6.34
C GLY A 262 1.01 -10.54 -7.69
N HIS A 263 0.23 -11.42 -8.34
CA HIS A 263 0.52 -11.91 -9.69
C HIS A 263 0.46 -10.79 -10.74
N MET A 264 -0.40 -9.77 -10.56
CA MET A 264 -0.44 -8.61 -11.44
C MET A 264 0.80 -7.74 -11.29
N ILE A 265 1.27 -7.54 -10.05
CA ILE A 265 2.52 -6.80 -9.80
C ILE A 265 3.70 -7.51 -10.46
N ARG A 266 3.85 -8.83 -10.31
CA ARG A 266 4.88 -9.60 -11.01
C ARG A 266 4.84 -9.40 -12.52
N SER A 267 3.65 -9.48 -13.12
CA SER A 267 3.47 -9.24 -14.54
C SER A 267 3.85 -7.81 -14.98
N MET A 268 3.57 -6.80 -14.15
CA MET A 268 3.99 -5.42 -14.41
C MET A 268 5.51 -5.25 -14.35
N VAL A 269 6.17 -5.87 -13.37
CA VAL A 269 7.63 -5.89 -13.24
C VAL A 269 8.26 -6.46 -14.51
N GLU A 270 7.81 -7.62 -14.96
CA GLU A 270 8.33 -8.28 -16.17
C GLU A 270 8.09 -7.43 -17.43
N ARG A 271 6.87 -6.90 -17.62
CA ARG A 271 6.55 -6.03 -18.77
C ARG A 271 7.35 -4.72 -18.79
N SER A 272 7.77 -4.24 -17.63
CA SER A 272 8.62 -3.05 -17.49
C SER A 272 10.10 -3.34 -17.78
N GLY A 273 10.47 -4.58 -18.07
CA GLY A 273 11.83 -5.01 -18.35
C GLY A 273 12.70 -5.10 -17.09
N LEU A 274 12.08 -5.21 -15.92
CA LEU A 274 12.77 -5.49 -14.65
C LEU A 274 12.81 -7.00 -14.39
N GLU A 275 13.86 -7.44 -13.72
CA GLU A 275 14.02 -8.81 -13.25
C GLU A 275 13.54 -8.90 -11.79
N LEU A 276 12.69 -9.86 -11.50
CA LEU A 276 12.30 -10.17 -10.12
C LEU A 276 13.46 -10.92 -9.44
N VAL A 277 14.05 -10.29 -8.42
CA VAL A 277 15.12 -10.90 -7.60
C VAL A 277 14.51 -11.70 -6.46
N GLU A 278 13.55 -11.12 -5.77
CA GLU A 278 12.85 -11.75 -4.66
C GLU A 278 11.43 -11.20 -4.50
N ASN A 279 10.52 -12.07 -4.09
CA ASN A 279 9.18 -11.69 -3.63
C ASN A 279 8.99 -12.31 -2.25
N ARG A 280 9.04 -11.49 -1.23
CA ARG A 280 8.91 -11.90 0.16
C ARG A 280 7.52 -11.62 0.67
N LEU A 281 6.98 -12.61 1.33
CA LEU A 281 5.70 -12.54 2.00
C LEU A 281 5.96 -13.00 3.42
N ASP A 282 5.69 -12.15 4.39
CA ASP A 282 5.88 -12.51 5.78
C ASP A 282 4.57 -12.88 6.48
N ASP A 283 4.70 -13.41 7.69
CA ASP A 283 3.56 -13.82 8.51
C ASP A 283 2.81 -12.64 9.15
N TYR A 284 3.34 -11.40 8.96
CA TYR A 284 2.79 -10.16 9.48
C TYR A 284 2.13 -9.29 8.39
N ASP A 285 1.71 -9.92 7.29
CA ASP A 285 0.98 -9.27 6.19
C ASP A 285 1.80 -8.25 5.37
N LEU A 286 3.12 -8.18 5.59
CA LEU A 286 4.01 -7.32 4.81
C LEU A 286 4.52 -8.06 3.57
N ALA A 287 4.03 -7.66 2.41
CA ALA A 287 4.56 -8.13 1.14
C ALA A 287 5.54 -7.11 0.56
N TRP A 288 6.70 -7.57 0.08
CA TRP A 288 7.65 -6.73 -0.63
C TRP A 288 8.34 -7.47 -1.78
N MET A 289 8.74 -6.70 -2.77
CA MET A 289 9.52 -7.18 -3.92
C MET A 289 10.85 -6.47 -3.99
N ASP A 290 11.90 -7.24 -4.32
CA ASP A 290 13.18 -6.76 -4.81
C ASP A 290 13.23 -7.02 -6.31
N VAL A 291 13.39 -5.96 -7.07
CA VAL A 291 13.48 -6.01 -8.52
C VAL A 291 14.77 -5.34 -9.00
N ARG A 292 15.33 -5.83 -10.09
CA ARG A 292 16.58 -5.34 -10.64
C ARG A 292 16.40 -4.91 -12.09
N ARG A 293 17.02 -3.81 -12.47
CA ARG A 293 17.18 -3.51 -13.88
C ARG A 293 18.30 -4.37 -14.48
N PRO A 294 18.08 -5.09 -15.59
CA PRO A 294 19.12 -5.89 -16.25
C PRO A 294 20.39 -5.10 -16.55
N GLY A 295 21.54 -5.77 -16.49
CA GLY A 295 22.84 -5.20 -16.78
C GLY A 295 23.78 -5.18 -15.58
N GLU A 296 24.95 -4.59 -15.77
CA GLU A 296 25.97 -4.47 -14.72
C GLU A 296 26.04 -3.04 -14.18
N ILE A 297 26.16 -2.91 -12.87
CA ILE A 297 26.42 -1.61 -12.22
C ILE A 297 27.82 -1.15 -12.60
N THR A 298 27.91 -0.11 -13.40
CA THR A 298 29.16 0.58 -13.64
C THR A 298 29.29 1.77 -12.70
N THR A 299 30.24 1.70 -11.79
CA THR A 299 30.58 2.78 -10.85
C THR A 299 31.48 3.85 -11.47
N LEU A 300 31.68 3.83 -12.77
CA LEU A 300 32.61 4.68 -13.54
C LEU A 300 32.12 6.14 -13.71
N ARG A 301 31.44 6.70 -12.71
CA ARG A 301 31.11 8.13 -12.73
C ARG A 301 32.37 9.02 -12.84
N GLY A 302 33.49 8.60 -12.24
CA GLY A 302 34.75 9.34 -12.26
C GLY A 302 35.46 9.33 -13.61
N ALA A 303 35.58 8.20 -14.26
CA ALA A 303 36.36 8.09 -15.49
C ALA A 303 35.69 8.73 -16.72
N GLN A 304 34.37 8.63 -16.85
CA GLN A 304 33.61 9.28 -17.93
C GLN A 304 33.49 10.78 -17.75
N VAL A 305 33.36 11.27 -16.53
CA VAL A 305 33.32 12.72 -16.25
C VAL A 305 34.69 13.33 -16.44
N LEU A 306 35.74 12.69 -15.98
CA LEU A 306 37.13 13.14 -16.21
C LEU A 306 37.52 13.13 -17.69
N ALA A 307 37.09 12.16 -18.46
CA ALA A 307 37.34 12.12 -19.90
C ALA A 307 36.58 13.21 -20.68
N LYS A 308 35.45 13.72 -20.15
CA LYS A 308 34.72 14.86 -20.74
C LYS A 308 35.22 16.21 -20.30
N ILE A 309 35.82 16.31 -19.12
CA ILE A 309 36.29 17.58 -18.52
C ILE A 309 37.76 17.83 -18.91
N ILE A 310 38.54 16.80 -19.13
CA ILE A 310 39.94 16.91 -19.56
C ILE A 310 40.06 16.21 -20.92
N PRO A 311 39.77 16.91 -22.03
CA PRO A 311 40.08 16.37 -23.36
C PRO A 311 41.58 16.15 -23.47
N LYS A 312 41.95 14.94 -23.91
CA LYS A 312 43.33 14.61 -24.21
C LYS A 312 43.83 15.40 -25.40
#